data_38b316c7d0435c1decc72b806c530879
#
_entry.id   38b316c7d0435c1decc72b806c530879
#
_cell.length_a   1.000
_cell.length_b   1.000
_cell.length_c   1.000
_cell.angle_alpha   90.00
_cell.angle_beta   90.00
_cell.angle_gamma   90.00
#
_symmetry.space_group_name_H-M   'P 1'
#
loop_
_entity.id
_entity.type
_entity.pdbx_description
1 polymer ?
#
loop_
_entity_poly.entity_id
_entity_poly.type
_entity_poly.pdbx_seq_one_letter_code
_entity_poly.pdbx_strand_id
1 'polypeptide(L)'
;MARLFVSFVHEDEKLAWAVQDLLQTELNLHEEVFLSSDKSQIYAGDLWLEKIKEALLAAEIVILMLSRRSVARPWVNFEAGAAWLADKPIIPVCYGNLSKDALPHPYSAIQALNLPSEAYYLLKSVNHQLNLVEPMSFDAVYRGTLFERGGGSIGAYERLANALAEFRDD
;
A
#
# COMPACT_ATOMS: atom_id res chain seq x y z
N MET A 1 4.44 16.91 -0.93
CA MET A 1 5.58 16.01 -1.18
C MET A 1 5.17 14.64 -0.70
N ALA A 2 5.34 13.58 -1.48
CA ALA A 2 4.85 12.26 -1.09
C ALA A 2 5.59 11.76 0.16
N ARG A 3 4.83 11.37 1.19
CA ARG A 3 5.35 10.73 2.41
C ARG A 3 5.29 9.22 2.34
N LEU A 4 4.35 8.69 1.53
CA LEU A 4 4.18 7.27 1.29
C LEU A 4 4.47 6.94 -0.18
N PHE A 5 5.22 5.88 -0.40
CA PHE A 5 5.46 5.29 -1.70
C PHE A 5 4.81 3.90 -1.73
N VAL A 6 3.90 3.67 -2.66
CA VAL A 6 3.21 2.38 -2.81
C VAL A 6 3.66 1.74 -4.12
N SER A 7 4.39 0.64 -4.02
CA SER A 7 4.83 -0.19 -5.14
C SER A 7 3.81 -1.28 -5.44
N PHE A 8 3.40 -1.41 -6.70
CA PHE A 8 2.45 -2.42 -7.15
C PHE A 8 2.69 -2.77 -8.62
N VAL A 9 2.10 -3.87 -9.09
CA VAL A 9 2.07 -4.22 -10.51
C VAL A 9 0.84 -3.63 -11.17
N HIS A 10 0.94 -3.20 -12.42
CA HIS A 10 -0.15 -2.50 -13.14
C HIS A 10 -1.48 -3.26 -13.12
N GLU A 11 -1.43 -4.57 -13.19
CA GLU A 11 -2.62 -5.43 -13.15
C GLU A 11 -3.44 -5.26 -11.86
N ASP A 12 -2.80 -4.76 -10.80
CA ASP A 12 -3.40 -4.58 -9.46
C ASP A 12 -3.80 -3.11 -9.19
N GLU A 13 -3.83 -2.26 -10.23
CA GLU A 13 -4.04 -0.82 -10.14
C GLU A 13 -5.33 -0.44 -9.38
N LYS A 14 -6.43 -1.14 -9.62
CA LYS A 14 -7.70 -0.90 -8.91
C LYS A 14 -7.55 -1.10 -7.39
N LEU A 15 -6.80 -2.14 -7.01
CA LEU A 15 -6.54 -2.42 -5.61
C LEU A 15 -5.57 -1.39 -5.00
N ALA A 16 -4.57 -0.96 -5.77
CA ALA A 16 -3.65 0.09 -5.34
C ALA A 16 -4.38 1.42 -5.08
N TRP A 17 -5.34 1.79 -5.94
CA TRP A 17 -6.21 2.96 -5.71
C TRP A 17 -7.07 2.80 -4.45
N ALA A 18 -7.60 1.61 -4.18
CA ALA A 18 -8.38 1.38 -2.97
C ALA A 18 -7.52 1.45 -1.69
N VAL A 19 -6.27 0.99 -1.74
CA VAL A 19 -5.30 1.15 -0.64
C VAL A 19 -4.92 2.62 -0.46
N GLN A 20 -4.68 3.35 -1.55
CA GLN A 20 -4.41 4.80 -1.51
C GLN A 20 -5.57 5.55 -0.86
N ASP A 21 -6.80 5.28 -1.31
CA ASP A 21 -8.02 5.90 -0.79
C ASP A 21 -8.20 5.62 0.71
N LEU A 22 -7.93 4.39 1.16
CA LEU A 22 -7.94 4.03 2.58
C LEU A 22 -6.94 4.88 3.38
N LEU A 23 -5.69 4.96 2.92
CA LEU A 23 -4.64 5.72 3.60
C LEU A 23 -4.95 7.22 3.63
N GLN A 24 -5.42 7.77 2.51
CA GLN A 24 -5.76 9.19 2.40
C GLN A 24 -6.96 9.56 3.27
N THR A 25 -8.00 8.73 3.27
CA THR A 25 -9.24 9.01 4.01
C THR A 25 -9.06 8.85 5.51
N GLU A 26 -8.45 7.73 5.94
CA GLU A 26 -8.36 7.39 7.35
C GLU A 26 -7.22 8.12 8.07
N LEU A 27 -6.14 8.47 7.38
CA LEU A 27 -4.98 9.16 7.94
C LEU A 27 -4.87 10.63 7.52
N ASN A 28 -5.83 11.13 6.73
CA ASN A 28 -5.83 12.50 6.21
C ASN A 28 -4.55 12.85 5.42
N LEU A 29 -4.05 11.88 4.63
CA LEU A 29 -2.82 12.00 3.84
C LEU A 29 -3.11 12.39 2.39
N HIS A 30 -3.87 13.45 2.17
CA HIS A 30 -4.20 13.95 0.83
C HIS A 30 -2.94 14.38 0.08
N GLU A 31 -2.78 13.89 -1.17
CA GLU A 31 -1.63 14.18 -2.05
C GLU A 31 -0.25 13.69 -1.53
N GLU A 32 -0.21 12.94 -0.42
CA GLU A 32 1.03 12.46 0.18
C GLU A 32 1.33 10.99 -0.14
N VAL A 33 0.47 10.32 -0.93
CA VAL A 33 0.63 8.92 -1.33
C VAL A 33 0.98 8.83 -2.81
N PHE A 34 2.20 8.42 -3.13
CA PHE A 34 2.66 8.18 -4.49
C PHE A 34 2.44 6.71 -4.87
N LEU A 35 1.82 6.48 -6.02
CA LEU A 35 1.61 5.14 -6.58
C LEU A 35 2.63 4.88 -7.69
N SER A 36 3.41 3.81 -7.57
CA SER A 36 4.39 3.36 -8.56
C SER A 36 3.99 2.03 -9.16
N SER A 37 3.87 1.99 -10.48
CA SER A 37 3.49 0.80 -11.25
C SER A 37 4.57 0.41 -12.27
N ASP A 38 4.74 -0.89 -12.53
CA ASP A 38 5.66 -1.47 -13.51
C ASP A 38 5.29 -1.17 -14.98
N LYS A 39 4.06 -0.72 -15.23
CA LYS A 39 3.58 -0.31 -16.56
C LYS A 39 3.29 1.19 -16.70
N SER A 40 3.86 2.02 -15.85
CA SER A 40 3.83 3.46 -16.11
C SER A 40 4.28 3.71 -17.54
N GLN A 41 3.47 4.40 -18.35
CA GLN A 41 3.75 4.59 -19.77
C GLN A 41 5.09 5.32 -19.92
N ILE A 42 6.10 4.60 -20.36
CA ILE A 42 7.43 5.15 -20.64
C ILE A 42 7.42 5.60 -22.09
N TYR A 43 7.41 6.89 -22.32
CA TYR A 43 7.70 7.45 -23.63
C TYR A 43 9.21 7.58 -23.78
N ALA A 44 9.72 7.32 -25.01
CA ALA A 44 11.13 7.50 -25.30
C ALA A 44 11.57 8.93 -24.96
N GLY A 45 12.53 9.07 -24.05
CA GLY A 45 13.01 10.37 -23.56
C GLY A 45 12.35 10.86 -22.25
N ASP A 46 11.42 10.10 -21.66
CA ASP A 46 10.81 10.45 -20.39
C ASP A 46 11.79 10.30 -19.21
N LEU A 47 11.75 11.29 -18.34
CA LEU A 47 12.43 11.27 -17.03
C LEU A 47 11.63 10.50 -15.96
N TRP A 48 10.77 9.56 -16.38
CA TRP A 48 9.88 8.82 -15.50
C TRP A 48 10.64 8.07 -14.39
N LEU A 49 11.75 7.43 -14.72
CA LEU A 49 12.57 6.71 -13.74
C LEU A 49 13.13 7.68 -12.68
N GLU A 50 13.50 8.90 -13.08
CA GLU A 50 13.96 9.93 -12.14
C GLU A 50 12.81 10.36 -11.20
N LYS A 51 11.59 10.53 -11.70
CA LYS A 51 10.43 10.86 -10.86
C LYS A 51 10.14 9.77 -9.82
N ILE A 52 10.22 8.50 -10.22
CA ILE A 52 10.04 7.38 -9.28
C ILE A 52 11.16 7.38 -8.23
N LYS A 53 12.40 7.53 -8.67
CA LYS A 53 13.55 7.63 -7.77
C LYS A 53 13.39 8.79 -6.77
N GLU A 54 13.04 9.98 -7.26
CA GLU A 54 12.77 11.15 -6.41
C GLU A 54 11.64 10.89 -5.42
N ALA A 55 10.53 10.29 -5.86
CA ALA A 55 9.41 9.96 -5.01
C ALA A 55 9.78 8.92 -3.94
N LEU A 56 10.54 7.87 -4.32
CA LEU A 56 11.00 6.84 -3.39
C LEU A 56 11.97 7.42 -2.35
N LEU A 57 12.92 8.24 -2.79
CA LEU A 57 13.88 8.88 -1.87
C LEU A 57 13.20 9.90 -0.94
N ALA A 58 12.19 10.60 -1.41
CA ALA A 58 11.42 11.56 -0.62
C ALA A 58 10.47 10.89 0.38
N ALA A 59 9.99 9.68 0.07
CA ALA A 59 9.06 8.95 0.93
C ALA A 59 9.68 8.62 2.29
N GLU A 60 8.84 8.68 3.33
CA GLU A 60 9.19 8.25 4.68
C GLU A 60 8.94 6.75 4.88
N ILE A 61 7.99 6.17 4.13
CA ILE A 61 7.63 4.75 4.20
C ILE A 61 7.40 4.22 2.79
N VAL A 62 7.78 2.98 2.55
CA VAL A 62 7.50 2.22 1.32
C VAL A 62 6.55 1.08 1.64
N ILE A 63 5.40 1.04 0.98
CA ILE A 63 4.43 -0.04 1.04
C ILE A 63 4.59 -0.88 -0.22
N LEU A 64 4.80 -2.20 -0.05
CA LEU A 64 4.90 -3.15 -1.15
C LEU A 64 3.62 -3.97 -1.22
N MET A 65 2.87 -3.82 -2.30
CA MET A 65 1.67 -4.60 -2.54
C MET A 65 2.03 -5.93 -3.19
N LEU A 66 1.86 -7.03 -2.44
CA LEU A 66 2.34 -8.35 -2.80
C LEU A 66 1.21 -9.36 -2.99
N SER A 67 1.09 -9.89 -4.20
CA SER A 67 0.32 -11.06 -4.58
C SER A 67 1.27 -12.16 -5.09
N ARG A 68 0.77 -13.35 -5.38
CA ARG A 68 1.58 -14.41 -6.01
C ARG A 68 2.21 -13.94 -7.32
N ARG A 69 1.49 -13.10 -8.08
CA ARG A 69 1.96 -12.52 -9.32
C ARG A 69 3.03 -11.46 -9.11
N SER A 70 2.79 -10.52 -8.18
CA SER A 70 3.66 -9.35 -8.00
C SER A 70 4.95 -9.65 -7.25
N VAL A 71 4.95 -10.63 -6.34
CA VAL A 71 6.14 -10.96 -5.51
C VAL A 71 7.36 -11.40 -6.33
N ALA A 72 7.14 -11.94 -7.52
CA ALA A 72 8.20 -12.37 -8.44
C ALA A 72 8.56 -11.31 -9.51
N ARG A 73 7.86 -10.17 -9.55
CA ARG A 73 8.10 -9.16 -10.58
C ARG A 73 9.41 -8.41 -10.35
N PRO A 74 10.25 -8.30 -11.37
CA PRO A 74 11.54 -7.60 -11.27
C PRO A 74 11.40 -6.16 -10.79
N TRP A 75 10.34 -5.46 -11.22
CA TRP A 75 10.07 -4.07 -10.85
C TRP A 75 9.83 -3.90 -9.35
N VAL A 76 8.95 -4.68 -8.77
CA VAL A 76 8.66 -4.66 -7.32
C VAL A 76 9.91 -4.99 -6.50
N ASN A 77 10.69 -5.99 -6.96
CA ASN A 77 11.94 -6.36 -6.30
C ASN A 77 13.00 -5.26 -6.40
N PHE A 78 13.05 -4.55 -7.52
CA PHE A 78 13.96 -3.40 -7.72
C PHE A 78 13.62 -2.26 -6.76
N GLU A 79 12.34 -1.88 -6.64
CA GLU A 79 11.90 -0.82 -5.73
C GLU A 79 12.08 -1.22 -4.26
N ALA A 80 11.79 -2.47 -3.91
CA ALA A 80 12.04 -3.01 -2.58
C ALA A 80 13.52 -2.94 -2.21
N GLY A 81 14.42 -3.32 -3.12
CA GLY A 81 15.87 -3.23 -2.93
C GLY A 81 16.34 -1.79 -2.80
N ALA A 82 15.82 -0.87 -3.61
CA ALA A 82 16.13 0.55 -3.52
C ALA A 82 15.68 1.15 -2.18
N ALA A 83 14.47 0.80 -1.71
CA ALA A 83 13.96 1.23 -0.42
C ALA A 83 14.83 0.73 0.74
N TRP A 84 15.23 -0.55 0.68
CA TRP A 84 16.09 -1.16 1.69
C TRP A 84 17.47 -0.48 1.75
N LEU A 85 18.09 -0.22 0.60
CA LEU A 85 19.38 0.49 0.52
C LEU A 85 19.30 1.95 1.01
N ALA A 86 18.12 2.56 0.92
CA ALA A 86 17.86 3.92 1.39
C ALA A 86 17.40 3.98 2.86
N ASP A 87 17.51 2.86 3.60
CA ASP A 87 17.08 2.73 5.01
C ASP A 87 15.62 3.16 5.25
N LYS A 88 14.74 2.94 4.25
CA LYS A 88 13.32 3.25 4.39
C LYS A 88 12.58 2.13 5.13
N PRO A 89 11.67 2.44 6.06
CA PRO A 89 10.72 1.47 6.56
C PRO A 89 9.91 0.85 5.42
N ILE A 90 9.90 -0.48 5.33
CA ILE A 90 9.17 -1.23 4.31
C ILE A 90 8.03 -1.99 4.99
N ILE A 91 6.81 -1.84 4.47
CA ILE A 91 5.62 -2.55 4.92
C ILE A 91 5.12 -3.43 3.77
N PRO A 92 5.45 -4.74 3.75
CA PRO A 92 4.86 -5.67 2.80
C PRO A 92 3.40 -5.93 3.16
N VAL A 93 2.52 -5.83 2.16
CA VAL A 93 1.08 -6.01 2.28
C VAL A 93 0.64 -7.11 1.32
N CYS A 94 0.27 -8.27 1.87
CA CYS A 94 -0.13 -9.45 1.12
C CYS A 94 -1.64 -9.47 0.86
N TYR A 95 -2.03 -9.96 -0.31
CA TYR A 95 -3.45 -10.10 -0.70
C TYR A 95 -3.65 -11.23 -1.71
N GLY A 96 -4.91 -11.52 -2.01
CA GLY A 96 -5.27 -12.63 -2.89
C GLY A 96 -4.90 -13.97 -2.26
N ASN A 97 -4.21 -14.80 -3.01
CA ASN A 97 -3.78 -16.13 -2.59
C ASN A 97 -2.37 -16.16 -1.96
N LEU A 98 -1.77 -15.00 -1.69
CA LEU A 98 -0.48 -14.89 -1.00
C LEU A 98 -0.69 -14.48 0.44
N SER A 99 -0.31 -15.35 1.39
CA SER A 99 -0.25 -15.01 2.81
C SER A 99 1.13 -14.49 3.19
N LYS A 100 1.21 -13.60 4.17
CA LYS A 100 2.46 -13.13 4.77
C LYS A 100 3.36 -14.27 5.26
N ASP A 101 2.77 -15.38 5.72
CA ASP A 101 3.50 -16.56 6.21
C ASP A 101 4.13 -17.38 5.08
N ALA A 102 3.75 -17.12 3.83
CA ALA A 102 4.27 -17.76 2.62
C ALA A 102 5.21 -16.86 1.80
N LEU A 103 5.63 -15.72 2.35
CA LEU A 103 6.52 -14.81 1.66
C LEU A 103 7.91 -15.44 1.45
N PRO A 104 8.50 -15.31 0.24
CA PRO A 104 9.87 -15.73 0.00
C PRO A 104 10.87 -14.76 0.65
N HIS A 105 12.12 -15.21 0.83
CA HIS A 105 13.21 -14.30 1.15
C HIS A 105 13.43 -13.28 0.02
N PRO A 106 13.78 -12.01 0.36
CA PRO A 106 14.03 -11.46 1.70
C PRO A 106 12.78 -10.97 2.43
N TYR A 107 11.61 -10.97 1.81
CA TYR A 107 10.36 -10.41 2.39
C TYR A 107 9.92 -11.10 3.67
N SER A 108 10.18 -12.41 3.80
CA SER A 108 9.87 -13.17 5.02
C SER A 108 10.64 -12.71 6.27
N ALA A 109 11.67 -11.88 6.11
CA ALA A 109 12.42 -11.27 7.21
C ALA A 109 11.81 -9.93 7.68
N ILE A 110 10.78 -9.42 6.99
CA ILE A 110 10.12 -8.15 7.28
C ILE A 110 8.71 -8.43 7.82
N GLN A 111 8.29 -7.65 8.82
CA GLN A 111 6.92 -7.75 9.34
C GLN A 111 5.91 -7.36 8.25
N ALA A 112 5.19 -8.34 7.74
CA ALA A 112 4.19 -8.18 6.69
C ALA A 112 2.76 -8.24 7.25
N LEU A 113 1.79 -7.78 6.44
CA LEU A 113 0.37 -7.74 6.79
C LEU A 113 -0.47 -8.44 5.70
N ASN A 114 -1.60 -9.04 6.10
CA ASN A 114 -2.60 -9.62 5.18
C ASN A 114 -3.81 -8.69 5.03
N LEU A 115 -4.20 -8.35 3.81
CA LEU A 115 -5.45 -7.65 3.52
C LEU A 115 -6.57 -8.63 3.16
N PRO A 116 -7.83 -8.31 3.53
CA PRO A 116 -8.28 -7.14 4.29
C PRO A 116 -8.17 -7.26 5.81
N SER A 117 -7.89 -8.45 6.34
CA SER A 117 -8.00 -8.76 7.77
C SER A 117 -7.11 -7.89 8.67
N GLU A 118 -5.99 -7.41 8.15
CA GLU A 118 -5.03 -6.61 8.91
C GLU A 118 -4.93 -5.14 8.42
N ALA A 119 -5.96 -4.63 7.70
CA ALA A 119 -6.00 -3.25 7.22
C ALA A 119 -5.87 -2.22 8.36
N TYR A 120 -6.43 -2.51 9.53
CA TYR A 120 -6.24 -1.68 10.72
C TYR A 120 -4.77 -1.58 11.14
N TYR A 121 -4.04 -2.70 11.11
CA TYR A 121 -2.62 -2.70 11.45
C TYR A 121 -1.78 -1.96 10.42
N LEU A 122 -2.19 -1.93 9.15
CA LEU A 122 -1.57 -1.08 8.13
C LEU A 122 -1.70 0.40 8.52
N LEU A 123 -2.91 0.85 8.80
CA LEU A 123 -3.17 2.23 9.22
C LEU A 123 -2.39 2.59 10.48
N LYS A 124 -2.40 1.70 11.48
CA LYS A 124 -1.67 1.89 12.74
C LYS A 124 -0.16 1.98 12.54
N SER A 125 0.39 1.12 11.68
CA SER A 125 1.83 1.11 11.38
C SER A 125 2.26 2.39 10.67
N VAL A 126 1.49 2.84 9.68
CA VAL A 126 1.75 4.10 8.97
C VAL A 126 1.63 5.28 9.92
N ASN A 127 0.57 5.35 10.73
CA ASN A 127 0.36 6.40 11.72
C ASN A 127 1.54 6.51 12.69
N HIS A 128 2.00 5.36 13.19
CA HIS A 128 3.14 5.30 14.12
C HIS A 128 4.44 5.77 13.46
N GLN A 129 4.76 5.28 12.27
CA GLN A 129 6.00 5.64 11.56
C GLN A 129 6.04 7.12 11.15
N LEU A 130 4.90 7.70 10.79
CA LEU A 130 4.78 9.11 10.40
C LEU A 130 4.59 10.05 11.59
N ASN A 131 4.49 9.53 12.82
CA ASN A 131 4.18 10.29 14.04
C ASN A 131 2.93 11.17 13.89
N LEU A 132 1.87 10.65 13.23
CA LEU A 132 0.61 11.36 13.08
C LEU A 132 -0.15 11.36 14.42
N VAL A 133 -0.91 12.41 14.65
CA VAL A 133 -1.87 12.43 15.76
C VAL A 133 -2.98 11.44 15.41
N GLU A 134 -3.24 10.45 16.30
CA GLU A 134 -4.29 9.45 16.04
C GLU A 134 -5.64 10.14 15.84
N PRO A 135 -6.29 9.98 14.66
CA PRO A 135 -7.64 10.50 14.48
C PRO A 135 -8.60 9.78 15.45
N MET A 136 -9.50 10.49 16.09
CA MET A 136 -10.48 9.91 17.04
C MET A 136 -11.36 8.81 16.41
N SER A 137 -11.42 8.74 15.07
CA SER A 137 -12.12 7.70 14.31
C SER A 137 -11.43 6.34 14.31
N PHE A 138 -10.13 6.28 14.61
CA PHE A 138 -9.32 5.05 14.56
C PHE A 138 -9.84 3.96 15.50
N ASP A 139 -10.28 4.35 16.71
CA ASP A 139 -10.88 3.44 17.69
C ASP A 139 -12.28 2.93 17.29
N ALA A 140 -13.03 3.73 16.55
CA ALA A 140 -14.36 3.36 16.07
C ALA A 140 -14.28 2.32 14.93
N VAL A 141 -13.27 2.41 14.08
CA VAL A 141 -12.96 1.44 13.02
C VAL A 141 -12.62 0.07 13.63
N TYR A 142 -11.90 0.05 14.73
CA TYR A 142 -11.46 -1.19 15.39
C TYR A 142 -12.58 -1.94 16.11
N ARG A 143 -13.63 -1.23 16.60
CA ARG A 143 -14.71 -1.82 17.41
C ARG A 143 -15.84 -2.47 16.60
N GLY A 144 -15.67 -2.69 15.31
CA GLY A 144 -16.69 -3.31 14.45
C GLY A 144 -17.81 -2.37 14.03
N THR A 145 -17.74 -1.08 14.37
CA THR A 145 -18.72 -0.07 13.98
C THR A 145 -18.49 0.53 12.59
N LEU A 146 -17.54 -0.01 11.81
CA LEU A 146 -17.31 0.35 10.40
C LEU A 146 -18.57 0.18 9.52
N PHE A 147 -19.50 -0.68 9.94
CA PHE A 147 -20.72 -0.98 9.19
C PHE A 147 -21.90 -0.06 9.54
N GLU A 148 -21.81 0.79 10.56
CA GLU A 148 -22.99 1.52 11.09
C GLU A 148 -22.99 3.04 10.83
N ARG A 149 -22.01 3.62 10.17
CA ARG A 149 -22.13 5.03 9.74
C ARG A 149 -22.98 5.11 8.48
N GLY A 150 -24.29 4.98 8.71
CA GLY A 150 -25.32 5.24 7.72
C GLY A 150 -25.25 6.68 7.20
N GLY A 151 -24.70 6.81 6.04
CA GLY A 151 -24.68 8.02 5.23
C GLY A 151 -24.17 7.63 3.86
N GLY A 152 -25.04 7.22 2.98
CA GLY A 152 -25.02 7.13 1.49
C GLY A 152 -23.73 6.92 0.69
N SER A 153 -22.55 6.91 1.27
CA SER A 153 -21.29 6.62 0.56
C SER A 153 -20.59 5.43 1.24
N ILE A 154 -20.16 4.50 0.42
CA ILE A 154 -19.36 3.34 0.81
C ILE A 154 -18.05 3.86 1.45
N GLY A 155 -17.75 3.43 2.70
CA GLY A 155 -16.52 3.81 3.40
C GLY A 155 -15.25 3.32 2.69
N ALA A 156 -14.10 3.94 2.95
CA ALA A 156 -12.83 3.59 2.31
C ALA A 156 -12.45 2.12 2.55
N TYR A 157 -12.69 1.59 3.74
CA TYR A 157 -12.47 0.18 4.04
C TYR A 157 -13.38 -0.75 3.21
N GLU A 158 -14.63 -0.39 3.03
CA GLU A 158 -15.58 -1.19 2.23
C GLU A 158 -15.19 -1.17 0.74
N ARG A 159 -14.70 -0.03 0.22
CA ARG A 159 -14.14 0.04 -1.13
C ARG A 159 -12.93 -0.87 -1.29
N LEU A 160 -12.04 -0.91 -0.29
CA LEU A 160 -10.90 -1.85 -0.26
C LEU A 160 -11.38 -3.30 -0.24
N ALA A 161 -12.33 -3.64 0.62
CA ALA A 161 -12.89 -5.01 0.71
C ALA A 161 -13.53 -5.45 -0.61
N ASN A 162 -14.26 -4.56 -1.29
CA ASN A 162 -14.85 -4.82 -2.59
C ASN A 162 -13.79 -5.03 -3.68
N ALA A 163 -12.76 -4.19 -3.72
CA ALA A 163 -11.65 -4.33 -4.67
C ALA A 163 -10.91 -5.66 -4.47
N LEU A 164 -10.73 -6.10 -3.21
CA LEU A 164 -10.14 -7.41 -2.90
C LEU A 164 -11.05 -8.59 -3.27
N ALA A 165 -12.37 -8.43 -3.13
CA ALA A 165 -13.32 -9.48 -3.53
C ALA A 165 -13.36 -9.66 -5.06
N GLU A 166 -13.10 -8.60 -5.83
CA GLU A 166 -12.99 -8.63 -7.30
C GLU A 166 -11.62 -9.08 -7.80
N PHE A 167 -10.62 -9.04 -6.94
CA PHE A 167 -9.24 -9.39 -7.30
C PHE A 167 -9.13 -10.88 -7.71
N ARG A 168 -8.40 -11.13 -8.79
CA ARG A 168 -8.06 -12.48 -9.29
C ARG A 168 -6.55 -12.58 -9.45
N ASP A 169 -5.99 -13.55 -8.78
CA ASP A 169 -4.55 -13.87 -8.79
C ASP A 169 -4.31 -15.01 -9.79
N ASP A 170 -4.59 -14.73 -11.08
CA ASP A 170 -4.46 -15.69 -12.18
C ASP A 170 -2.99 -15.90 -12.58
#